data_0c062cbfd68688d28f515c46aec5e545
#
_entry.id   0c062cbfd68688d28f515c46aec5e545
#
_cell.length_a   1.000
_cell.length_b   1.000
_cell.length_c   1.000
_cell.angle_alpha   90.00
_cell.angle_beta   90.00
_cell.angle_gamma   90.00
#
_symmetry.space_group_name_H-M   'P 1'
#
loop_
_entity.id
_entity.type
_entity.pdbx_description
1 polymer ?
#
loop_
_entity_poly.entity_id
_entity_poly.type
_entity_poly.pdbx_seq_one_letter_code
_entity_poly.pdbx_strand_id
1 'polypeptide(L)'
;GRLKHGGWEMELDVLAYNPSTKDLVHYEPSLDAHTWETRESRFAKKFSSAKKYVFSEVFGWLPPETPVRHIAVLPSHPKGRDTLGEAKLQSIDEFMAEVRAAITQCGPARRAAISEIYPLLRTIQLAINGYNKVV
;
A
#
# COMPACT_ATOMS: atom_id res chain seq x y z
N GLY A 1 6.17 -0.32 -10.80
CA GLY A 1 6.75 -0.73 -12.10
C GLY A 1 5.68 -0.98 -13.15
N ARG A 2 6.02 -0.76 -14.41
CA ARG A 2 5.13 -1.03 -15.55
C ARG A 2 5.43 -2.42 -16.10
N LEU A 3 4.40 -3.24 -16.17
CA LEU A 3 4.47 -4.58 -16.75
C LEU A 3 3.74 -4.59 -18.08
N LYS A 4 4.40 -5.08 -19.13
CA LYS A 4 3.78 -5.24 -20.47
C LYS A 4 3.36 -6.68 -20.68
N HIS A 5 2.09 -6.88 -21.01
CA HIS A 5 1.59 -8.17 -21.43
C HIS A 5 0.51 -8.01 -22.49
N GLY A 6 0.69 -8.63 -23.65
CA GLY A 6 -0.31 -8.66 -24.72
C GLY A 6 -0.72 -7.27 -25.25
N GLY A 7 0.20 -6.30 -25.27
CA GLY A 7 -0.06 -4.94 -25.71
C GLY A 7 -0.68 -4.01 -24.66
N TRP A 8 -0.96 -4.49 -23.47
CA TRP A 8 -1.44 -3.70 -22.33
C TRP A 8 -0.31 -3.43 -21.35
N GLU A 9 -0.16 -2.18 -20.94
CA GLU A 9 0.72 -1.82 -19.82
C GLU A 9 -0.08 -1.94 -18.53
N MET A 10 0.47 -2.69 -17.56
CA MET A 10 -0.05 -2.76 -16.21
C MET A 10 0.92 -2.09 -15.26
N GLU A 11 0.40 -1.23 -14.42
CA GLU A 11 1.12 -0.60 -13.34
C GLU A 11 0.68 -1.22 -12.01
N LEU A 12 1.64 -1.66 -11.23
CA LEU A 12 1.45 -2.05 -9.83
C LEU A 12 1.99 -0.91 -8.97
N ASP A 13 1.13 -0.29 -8.16
CA ASP A 13 1.52 0.93 -7.48
C ASP A 13 2.53 0.67 -6.36
N VAL A 14 2.22 -0.18 -5.41
CA VAL A 14 3.14 -0.50 -4.32
C VAL A 14 3.11 -1.98 -3.97
N LEU A 15 4.28 -2.60 -4.01
CA LEU A 15 4.52 -3.95 -3.49
C LEU A 15 5.51 -3.89 -2.33
N ALA A 16 5.17 -4.51 -1.22
CA ALA A 16 6.01 -4.57 -0.05
C ALA A 16 6.12 -6.01 0.49
N TYR A 17 7.33 -6.44 0.79
CA TYR A 17 7.59 -7.72 1.41
C TYR A 17 8.37 -7.56 2.71
N ASN A 18 7.86 -8.15 3.78
CA ASN A 18 8.55 -8.22 5.05
C ASN A 18 9.17 -9.62 5.23
N PRO A 19 10.51 -9.76 5.16
CA PRO A 19 11.15 -11.06 5.26
C PRO A 19 11.01 -11.71 6.65
N SER A 20 10.85 -10.92 7.71
CA SER A 20 10.70 -11.43 9.06
C SER A 20 9.34 -12.10 9.31
N THR A 21 8.28 -11.52 8.78
CA THR A 21 6.91 -12.02 8.91
C THR A 21 6.45 -12.81 7.68
N LYS A 22 7.22 -12.76 6.58
CA LYS A 22 6.87 -13.30 5.26
C LYS A 22 5.57 -12.72 4.69
N ASP A 23 5.22 -11.50 5.10
CA ASP A 23 4.03 -10.79 4.64
C ASP A 23 4.32 -10.07 3.33
N LEU A 24 3.59 -10.42 2.28
CA LEU A 24 3.65 -9.81 0.96
C LEU A 24 2.35 -9.04 0.73
N VAL A 25 2.47 -7.72 0.56
CA VAL A 25 1.33 -6.81 0.44
C VAL A 25 1.40 -6.04 -0.86
N HIS A 26 0.27 -5.95 -1.53
CA HIS A 26 0.04 -5.08 -2.67
C HIS A 26 -0.94 -3.98 -2.30
N TYR A 27 -0.48 -2.74 -2.31
CA TYR A 27 -1.31 -1.54 -2.12
C TYR A 27 -1.67 -0.95 -3.48
N GLU A 28 -2.94 -0.70 -3.69
CA GLU A 28 -3.47 -0.08 -4.90
C GLU A 28 -4.30 1.17 -4.52
N PRO A 29 -3.69 2.36 -4.47
CA PRO A 29 -4.41 3.60 -4.24
C PRO A 29 -5.15 4.04 -5.49
N SER A 30 -6.33 4.63 -5.33
CA SER A 30 -7.11 5.19 -6.43
C SER A 30 -7.92 6.40 -5.98
N LEU A 31 -7.92 7.43 -6.81
CA LEU A 31 -8.73 8.64 -6.63
C LEU A 31 -9.98 8.63 -7.53
N ASP A 32 -10.31 7.47 -8.13
CA ASP A 32 -11.45 7.39 -9.03
C ASP A 32 -12.80 7.65 -8.32
N ALA A 33 -13.77 8.13 -9.08
CA ALA A 33 -15.14 8.38 -8.65
C ALA A 33 -16.14 7.39 -9.27
N HIS A 34 -15.69 6.20 -9.68
CA HIS A 34 -16.54 5.20 -10.29
C HIS A 34 -17.53 4.58 -9.29
N THR A 35 -18.56 3.94 -9.85
CA THR A 35 -19.49 3.10 -9.05
C THR A 35 -18.75 1.93 -8.41
N TRP A 36 -19.31 1.37 -7.34
CA TRP A 36 -18.71 0.22 -6.65
C TRP A 36 -18.54 -1.00 -7.54
N GLU A 37 -19.53 -1.29 -8.39
CA GLU A 37 -19.46 -2.38 -9.36
C GLU A 37 -18.28 -2.21 -10.34
N THR A 38 -18.11 -0.99 -10.86
CA THR A 38 -16.99 -0.67 -11.75
C THR A 38 -15.66 -0.79 -11.01
N ARG A 39 -15.58 -0.31 -9.76
CA ARG A 39 -14.39 -0.47 -8.92
C ARG A 39 -14.06 -1.93 -8.69
N GLU A 40 -15.02 -2.75 -8.28
CA GLU A 40 -14.81 -4.18 -8.06
C GLU A 40 -14.26 -4.88 -9.31
N SER A 41 -14.84 -4.61 -10.47
CA SER A 41 -14.37 -5.18 -11.73
C SER A 41 -12.94 -4.74 -12.08
N ARG A 42 -12.62 -3.47 -11.91
CA ARG A 42 -11.28 -2.92 -12.22
C ARG A 42 -10.22 -3.45 -11.26
N PHE A 43 -10.50 -3.41 -9.95
CA PHE A 43 -9.58 -3.89 -8.94
C PHE A 43 -9.36 -5.41 -9.02
N ALA A 44 -10.41 -6.19 -9.31
CA ALA A 44 -10.28 -7.63 -9.53
C ALA A 44 -9.29 -7.95 -10.68
N LYS A 45 -9.34 -7.21 -11.78
CA LYS A 45 -8.38 -7.35 -12.88
C LYS A 45 -6.96 -7.00 -12.43
N LYS A 46 -6.78 -5.90 -11.70
CA LYS A 46 -5.47 -5.48 -11.17
C LYS A 46 -4.89 -6.53 -10.22
N PHE A 47 -5.66 -7.02 -9.28
CA PHE A 47 -5.19 -8.02 -8.32
C PHE A 47 -4.88 -9.37 -8.96
N SER A 48 -5.70 -9.82 -9.90
CA SER A 48 -5.44 -11.03 -10.66
C SER A 48 -4.12 -10.93 -11.45
N SER A 49 -3.89 -9.79 -12.08
CA SER A 49 -2.65 -9.55 -12.80
C SER A 49 -1.46 -9.40 -11.85
N ALA A 50 -1.64 -8.74 -10.71
CA ALA A 50 -0.59 -8.66 -9.69
C ALA A 50 -0.15 -10.05 -9.24
N LYS A 51 -1.08 -10.94 -8.91
CA LYS A 51 -0.77 -12.33 -8.55
C LYS A 51 0.04 -13.04 -9.62
N LYS A 52 -0.28 -12.80 -10.89
CA LYS A 52 0.42 -13.42 -12.01
C LYS A 52 1.86 -12.91 -12.17
N TYR A 53 2.07 -11.60 -12.05
CA TYR A 53 3.35 -10.96 -12.40
C TYR A 53 4.27 -10.70 -11.21
N VAL A 54 3.74 -10.66 -10.00
CA VAL A 54 4.55 -10.44 -8.78
C VAL A 54 5.70 -11.42 -8.68
N PHE A 55 5.46 -12.70 -8.95
CA PHE A 55 6.47 -13.74 -8.82
C PHE A 55 7.35 -13.90 -10.06
N SER A 56 6.87 -13.55 -11.24
CA SER A 56 7.69 -13.64 -12.46
C SER A 56 8.59 -12.42 -12.67
N GLU A 57 8.11 -11.22 -12.28
CA GLU A 57 8.79 -9.97 -12.65
C GLU A 57 9.42 -9.21 -11.46
N VAL A 58 8.93 -9.44 -10.24
CA VAL A 58 9.37 -8.67 -9.08
C VAL A 58 10.02 -9.54 -8.02
N PHE A 59 9.35 -10.54 -7.54
CA PHE A 59 9.79 -11.42 -6.45
C PHE A 59 10.00 -12.86 -6.93
N GLY A 60 10.75 -13.05 -8.01
CA GLY A 60 11.02 -14.37 -8.60
C GLY A 60 11.72 -15.37 -7.67
N TRP A 61 12.27 -14.88 -6.58
CA TRP A 61 12.89 -15.70 -5.53
C TRP A 61 11.90 -16.16 -4.43
N LEU A 62 10.67 -15.60 -4.42
CA LEU A 62 9.63 -16.10 -3.52
C LEU A 62 8.91 -17.31 -4.10
N PRO A 63 8.47 -18.27 -3.26
CA PRO A 63 7.60 -19.34 -3.70
C PRO A 63 6.32 -18.81 -4.35
N PRO A 64 5.91 -19.34 -5.52
CA PRO A 64 4.74 -18.82 -6.24
C PRO A 64 3.42 -18.99 -5.48
N GLU A 65 3.36 -19.87 -4.48
CA GLU A 65 2.23 -20.05 -3.57
C GLU A 65 2.18 -19.05 -2.42
N THR A 66 3.17 -18.16 -2.28
CA THR A 66 3.20 -17.13 -1.24
C THR A 66 1.92 -16.27 -1.33
N PRO A 67 1.13 -16.14 -0.24
CA PRO A 67 -0.07 -15.34 -0.25
C PRO A 67 0.23 -13.86 -0.51
N VAL A 68 -0.51 -13.25 -1.41
CA VAL A 68 -0.45 -11.80 -1.67
C VAL A 68 -1.67 -11.16 -1.03
N ARG A 69 -1.44 -10.34 -0.05
CA ARG A 69 -2.49 -9.56 0.62
C ARG A 69 -2.73 -8.26 -0.16
N HIS A 70 -3.95 -8.06 -0.65
CA HIS A 70 -4.31 -6.88 -1.42
C HIS A 70 -5.00 -5.85 -0.53
N ILE A 71 -4.62 -4.58 -0.67
CA ILE A 71 -5.23 -3.44 0.00
C ILE A 71 -5.59 -2.39 -1.05
N ALA A 72 -6.87 -2.08 -1.16
CA ALA A 72 -7.37 -0.97 -1.95
C ALA A 72 -7.47 0.28 -1.07
N VAL A 73 -6.84 1.38 -1.47
CA VAL A 73 -6.86 2.64 -0.72
C VAL A 73 -7.64 3.67 -1.52
N LEU A 74 -8.77 4.12 -0.97
CA LEU A 74 -9.65 5.12 -1.59
C LEU A 74 -9.73 6.37 -0.72
N PRO A 75 -10.15 7.52 -1.27
CA PRO A 75 -10.36 8.74 -0.46
C PRO A 75 -11.28 8.51 0.73
N SER A 76 -12.34 7.73 0.54
CA SER A 76 -13.30 7.35 1.57
C SER A 76 -14.08 6.10 1.16
N HIS A 77 -14.74 5.45 2.11
CA HIS A 77 -15.69 4.37 1.86
C HIS A 77 -16.85 4.43 2.84
N PRO A 78 -18.03 3.87 2.49
CA PRO A 78 -19.17 3.82 3.39
C PRO A 78 -18.86 2.99 4.63
N LYS A 79 -19.46 3.35 5.75
CA LYS A 79 -19.38 2.57 6.99
C LYS A 79 -19.92 1.15 6.74
N GLY A 80 -19.16 0.16 7.16
CA GLY A 80 -19.50 -1.25 6.99
C GLY A 80 -19.08 -1.87 5.65
N ARG A 81 -18.50 -1.07 4.74
CA ARG A 81 -17.86 -1.61 3.53
C ARG A 81 -16.35 -1.70 3.76
N ASP A 82 -15.88 -2.88 4.15
CA ASP A 82 -14.49 -3.11 4.56
C ASP A 82 -13.68 -3.87 3.52
N THR A 83 -14.31 -4.27 2.42
CA THR A 83 -13.69 -5.03 1.34
C THR A 83 -14.06 -4.48 -0.03
N LEU A 84 -13.17 -4.69 -0.99
CA LEU A 84 -13.37 -4.46 -2.41
C LEU A 84 -12.92 -5.72 -3.16
N GLY A 85 -13.89 -6.61 -3.49
CA GLY A 85 -13.58 -7.95 -3.93
C GLY A 85 -12.78 -8.72 -2.87
N GLU A 86 -11.62 -9.24 -3.23
CA GLU A 86 -10.71 -9.95 -2.31
C GLU A 86 -9.78 -9.03 -1.49
N ALA A 87 -9.78 -7.73 -1.77
CA ALA A 87 -8.93 -6.78 -1.09
C ALA A 87 -9.57 -6.23 0.19
N LYS A 88 -8.73 -5.95 1.19
CA LYS A 88 -9.11 -5.06 2.28
C LYS A 88 -9.28 -3.65 1.71
N LEU A 89 -10.37 -2.98 2.08
CA LEU A 89 -10.64 -1.60 1.72
C LEU A 89 -10.22 -0.68 2.87
N GLN A 90 -9.42 0.33 2.55
CA GLN A 90 -9.02 1.38 3.49
C GLN A 90 -9.34 2.76 2.90
N SER A 91 -9.73 3.70 3.75
CA SER A 91 -9.67 5.11 3.39
C SER A 91 -8.23 5.64 3.50
N ILE A 92 -7.96 6.78 2.87
CA ILE A 92 -6.67 7.48 3.03
C ILE A 92 -6.43 7.82 4.52
N ASP A 93 -7.47 8.22 5.25
CA ASP A 93 -7.36 8.54 6.67
C ASP A 93 -6.97 7.30 7.50
N GLU A 94 -7.59 6.15 7.24
CA GLU A 94 -7.25 4.88 7.90
C GLU A 94 -5.81 4.45 7.58
N PHE A 95 -5.42 4.54 6.32
CA PHE A 95 -4.05 4.24 5.89
C PHE A 95 -3.03 5.16 6.57
N MET A 96 -3.28 6.48 6.59
CA MET A 96 -2.41 7.44 7.25
C MET A 96 -2.35 7.24 8.76
N ALA A 97 -3.44 6.82 9.39
CA ALA A 97 -3.44 6.48 10.82
C ALA A 97 -2.51 5.29 11.11
N GLU A 98 -2.52 4.25 10.28
CA GLU A 98 -1.59 3.12 10.40
C GLU A 98 -0.13 3.55 10.20
N VAL A 99 0.16 4.37 9.19
CA VAL A 99 1.50 4.90 8.94
C VAL A 99 2.00 5.71 10.15
N ARG A 100 1.17 6.60 10.67
CA ARG A 100 1.51 7.40 11.86
C ARG A 100 1.75 6.55 13.09
N ALA A 101 0.93 5.54 13.32
CA ALA A 101 1.11 4.60 14.43
C ALA A 101 2.44 3.85 14.33
N ALA A 102 2.77 3.34 13.15
CA ALA A 102 4.05 2.64 12.90
C ALA A 102 5.26 3.57 13.12
N ILE A 103 5.21 4.80 12.62
CA ILE A 103 6.27 5.80 12.80
C ILE A 103 6.41 6.18 14.28
N THR A 104 5.32 6.32 15.01
CA THR A 104 5.33 6.62 16.45
C THR A 104 6.03 5.49 17.24
N GLN A 105 5.83 4.25 16.85
CA GLN A 105 6.52 3.10 17.46
C GLN A 105 8.03 3.12 17.23
N CYS A 106 8.52 3.73 16.16
CA CYS A 106 9.96 3.91 15.93
C CYS A 106 10.61 4.83 16.97
N GLY A 107 9.82 5.66 17.66
CA GLY A 107 10.28 6.63 18.64
C GLY A 107 10.62 8.01 18.06
N PRO A 108 11.06 8.95 18.90
CA PRO A 108 11.36 10.32 18.49
C PRO A 108 12.62 10.39 17.62
N ALA A 109 12.59 11.25 16.59
CA ALA A 109 13.67 11.40 15.62
C ALA A 109 15.06 11.67 16.25
N ARG A 110 15.12 12.39 17.36
CA ARG A 110 16.38 12.66 18.08
C ARG A 110 17.04 11.43 18.70
N ARG A 111 16.32 10.33 18.88
CA ARG A 111 16.82 9.07 19.45
C ARG A 111 16.82 7.92 18.47
N ALA A 112 15.87 7.91 17.56
CA ALA A 112 15.60 6.82 16.63
C ALA A 112 15.14 7.37 15.27
N ALA A 113 15.96 8.24 14.67
CA ALA A 113 15.63 8.85 13.38
C ALA A 113 15.48 7.81 12.29
N ILE A 114 14.39 7.90 11.54
CA ILE A 114 14.21 7.15 10.31
C ILE A 114 15.28 7.58 9.31
N SER A 115 15.86 6.62 8.59
CA SER A 115 16.95 6.87 7.64
C SER A 115 16.58 7.92 6.58
N GLU A 116 17.55 8.71 6.17
CA GLU A 116 17.43 9.72 5.10
C GLU A 116 17.08 9.12 3.74
N ILE A 117 17.31 7.83 3.54
CA ILE A 117 16.88 7.14 2.32
C ILE A 117 15.35 7.03 2.20
N TYR A 118 14.61 7.29 3.30
CA TYR A 118 13.16 7.38 3.35
C TYR A 118 12.69 8.80 3.72
N PRO A 119 12.90 9.79 2.85
CA PRO A 119 12.72 11.19 3.20
C PRO A 119 11.29 11.53 3.61
N LEU A 120 10.29 10.92 2.97
CA LEU A 120 8.88 11.16 3.32
C LEU A 120 8.54 10.63 4.72
N LEU A 121 8.96 9.41 5.05
CA LEU A 121 8.72 8.84 6.38
C LEU A 121 9.46 9.62 7.47
N ARG A 122 10.67 10.07 7.21
CA ARG A 122 11.43 10.93 8.11
C ARG A 122 10.74 12.27 8.34
N THR A 123 10.19 12.88 7.29
CA THR A 123 9.43 14.13 7.40
C THR A 123 8.18 13.95 8.26
N ILE A 124 7.45 12.86 8.07
CA ILE A 124 6.28 12.53 8.90
C ILE A 124 6.71 12.30 10.35
N GLN A 125 7.83 11.63 10.60
CA GLN A 125 8.37 11.44 11.94
C GLN A 125 8.65 12.77 12.65
N LEU A 126 9.27 13.71 11.95
CA LEU A 126 9.53 15.06 12.49
C LEU A 126 8.23 15.79 12.82
N ALA A 127 7.21 15.70 11.94
CA ALA A 127 5.92 16.33 12.17
C ALA A 127 5.18 15.76 13.39
N ILE A 128 5.17 14.43 13.54
CA ILE A 128 4.51 13.72 14.65
C ILE A 128 5.16 14.07 16.00
N ASN A 129 6.48 14.22 16.04
CA ASN A 129 7.23 14.46 17.28
C ASN A 129 7.31 15.95 17.67
N GLY A 130 6.45 16.81 17.12
CA GLY A 130 6.30 18.19 17.54
C GLY A 130 7.40 19.14 17.07
N TYR A 131 8.14 18.78 16.03
CA TYR A 131 9.13 19.67 15.41
C TYR A 131 8.49 20.74 14.52
N ASN A 132 7.24 20.58 14.12
CA ASN A 132 6.46 21.60 13.44
C ASN A 132 5.79 22.50 14.48
N LYS A 133 6.46 23.52 14.91
CA LYS A 133 5.84 24.55 15.74
C LYS A 133 4.95 25.43 14.87
N VAL A 134 3.71 25.63 15.31
CA VAL A 134 2.87 26.68 14.74
C VAL A 134 3.46 28.00 15.20
N VAL A 135 3.93 28.75 14.24
CA VAL A 135 4.52 30.09 14.48
C VAL A 135 3.43 31.13 14.43
#